data_c0812001479e0bf30c8af5ef9263a2be
#
_entry.id   c0812001479e0bf30c8af5ef9263a2be
#
_cell.length_a   1.000
_cell.length_b   1.000
_cell.length_c   1.000
_cell.angle_alpha   90.00
_cell.angle_beta   90.00
_cell.angle_gamma   90.00
#
_symmetry.space_group_name_H-M   'P 1'
#
loop_
_entity.id
_entity.type
_entity.pdbx_description
1 polymer ?
#
loop_
_entity_poly.entity_id
_entity_poly.type
_entity_poly.pdbx_seq_one_letter_code
_entity_poly.pdbx_strand_id
1 'polypeptide(L)'
;MQAGGATAAATPQVAGAKPAALKVSLSLELRCAKPGPAAIAVSLPHAWRVPNTVARRAVWIDTSHPDAVTVSRHTVTLQPRTPTGTCTMIAPGTIKVKFTRAAKLGNPRKAGRYTVHASIGRQDFSAPVSIKPA
;
A
#
# COMPACT_ATOMS: atom_id res chain seq x y z
N MET A 1 -13.18 -12.79 14.98
CA MET A 1 -13.12 -12.67 13.55
C MET A 1 -12.02 -11.74 13.13
N GLN A 2 -11.24 -12.14 12.20
CA GLN A 2 -10.10 -11.37 11.79
C GLN A 2 -10.36 -10.58 10.52
N ALA A 3 -9.58 -9.54 10.33
CA ALA A 3 -9.60 -8.81 9.08
C ALA A 3 -9.26 -9.74 7.93
N GLY A 4 -9.63 -9.36 6.74
CA GLY A 4 -9.29 -10.10 5.55
C GLY A 4 -7.78 -10.15 5.35
N GLY A 5 -7.36 -10.95 4.41
CA GLY A 5 -5.95 -11.12 4.10
C GLY A 5 -5.39 -9.97 3.27
N ALA A 6 -4.10 -9.98 3.13
CA ALA A 6 -3.40 -9.04 2.27
C ALA A 6 -2.32 -9.74 1.48
N THR A 7 -2.08 -9.26 0.27
CA THR A 7 -0.98 -9.75 -0.58
C THR A 7 -0.17 -8.57 -1.07
N ALA A 8 1.12 -8.79 -1.30
CA ALA A 8 1.99 -7.77 -1.85
C ALA A 8 2.94 -8.39 -2.86
N ALA A 9 3.24 -7.66 -3.92
CA ALA A 9 4.15 -8.11 -4.96
C ALA A 9 4.94 -6.94 -5.52
N ALA A 10 6.23 -7.13 -5.70
CA ALA A 10 7.11 -6.17 -6.34
C ALA A 10 7.34 -6.55 -7.80
N THR A 11 7.50 -5.55 -8.66
CA THR A 11 7.78 -5.76 -10.08
C THR A 11 8.88 -4.79 -10.52
N PRO A 12 10.04 -5.27 -10.95
CA PRO A 12 10.48 -6.65 -10.94
C PRO A 12 10.70 -7.17 -9.53
N GLN A 13 10.61 -8.48 -9.36
CA GLN A 13 10.72 -9.13 -8.07
C GLN A 13 12.17 -9.52 -7.79
N VAL A 14 13.08 -8.61 -8.02
CA VAL A 14 14.51 -8.88 -8.00
C VAL A 14 15.20 -7.93 -7.05
N ALA A 15 16.18 -8.45 -6.31
CA ALA A 15 16.95 -7.66 -5.36
C ALA A 15 17.64 -6.49 -6.04
N GLY A 16 17.59 -5.34 -5.38
CA GLY A 16 18.25 -4.13 -5.86
C GLY A 16 17.54 -3.38 -6.96
N ALA A 17 16.45 -3.89 -7.51
CA ALA A 17 15.74 -3.20 -8.59
C ALA A 17 15.24 -1.83 -8.14
N LYS A 18 15.53 -0.82 -8.93
CA LYS A 18 15.12 0.56 -8.70
C LYS A 18 15.04 1.30 -10.03
N PRO A 19 13.89 1.91 -10.39
CA PRO A 19 12.66 1.88 -9.63
C PRO A 19 11.94 0.55 -9.74
N ALA A 20 11.16 0.24 -8.71
CA ALA A 20 10.32 -0.94 -8.71
C ALA A 20 8.88 -0.53 -8.45
N ALA A 21 7.95 -1.26 -9.04
CA ALA A 21 6.54 -1.12 -8.72
C ALA A 21 6.19 -2.03 -7.56
N LEU A 22 5.21 -1.63 -6.76
CA LEU A 22 4.72 -2.45 -5.66
C LEU A 22 3.20 -2.43 -5.69
N LYS A 23 2.61 -3.60 -5.60
CA LYS A 23 1.15 -3.76 -5.56
C LYS A 23 0.78 -4.42 -4.25
N VAL A 24 -0.12 -3.79 -3.52
CA VAL A 24 -0.63 -4.31 -2.26
C VAL A 24 -2.15 -4.45 -2.40
N SER A 25 -2.66 -5.65 -2.14
CA SER A 25 -4.08 -5.93 -2.18
C SER A 25 -4.56 -6.24 -0.78
N LEU A 26 -5.59 -5.52 -0.34
CA LEU A 26 -6.15 -5.66 0.99
C LEU A 26 -7.58 -6.18 0.88
N SER A 27 -7.83 -7.34 1.42
CA SER A 27 -9.18 -7.91 1.45
C SER A 27 -9.86 -7.50 2.74
N LEU A 28 -10.88 -6.69 2.60
CA LEU A 28 -11.56 -6.09 3.73
C LEU A 28 -12.80 -6.88 4.10
N GLU A 29 -12.95 -7.10 5.39
CA GLU A 29 -14.20 -7.56 5.93
C GLU A 29 -14.97 -6.31 6.34
N LEU A 30 -15.85 -5.88 5.45
CA LEU A 30 -16.31 -4.52 5.48
C LEU A 30 -17.50 -4.26 6.35
N ARG A 31 -17.38 -3.21 7.11
CA ARG A 31 -18.48 -2.61 7.82
C ARG A 31 -18.41 -1.12 7.63
N CYS A 32 -19.56 -0.51 7.52
CA CYS A 32 -19.61 0.93 7.53
C CYS A 32 -19.52 1.42 8.97
N ALA A 33 -18.29 1.48 9.47
CA ALA A 33 -18.09 1.88 10.85
C ALA A 33 -18.11 3.39 11.00
N LYS A 34 -17.70 4.11 9.99
CA LYS A 34 -17.63 5.57 10.01
C LYS A 34 -17.92 6.12 8.63
N PRO A 35 -18.65 7.24 8.56
CA PRO A 35 -18.74 7.96 7.31
C PRO A 35 -17.40 8.61 6.97
N GLY A 36 -17.16 8.82 5.70
CA GLY A 36 -16.00 9.53 5.23
C GLY A 36 -14.81 8.65 4.92
N PRO A 37 -13.77 9.23 4.34
CA PRO A 37 -12.58 8.48 3.93
C PRO A 37 -11.70 8.10 5.11
N ALA A 38 -11.12 6.93 5.05
CA ALA A 38 -10.10 6.50 5.98
C ALA A 38 -8.75 6.53 5.29
N ALA A 39 -7.75 7.02 5.99
CA ALA A 39 -6.39 7.03 5.45
C ALA A 39 -5.87 5.59 5.32
N ILE A 40 -5.10 5.35 4.27
CA ILE A 40 -4.42 4.08 4.05
C ILE A 40 -2.94 4.30 4.31
N ALA A 41 -2.40 3.57 5.26
CA ALA A 41 -0.97 3.63 5.55
C ALA A 41 -0.31 2.33 5.10
N VAL A 42 0.79 2.45 4.35
CA VAL A 42 1.58 1.31 3.91
C VAL A 42 2.96 1.47 4.48
N SER A 43 3.35 0.55 5.35
CA SER A 43 4.67 0.57 5.99
C SER A 43 5.56 -0.48 5.37
N LEU A 44 6.66 -0.04 4.80
CA LEU A 44 7.63 -0.90 4.16
C LEU A 44 8.78 -1.24 5.11
N PRO A 45 9.35 -2.44 5.01
CA PRO A 45 10.53 -2.77 5.80
C PRO A 45 11.69 -1.81 5.54
N HIS A 46 12.57 -1.68 6.51
CA HIS A 46 13.74 -0.81 6.38
C HIS A 46 14.61 -1.12 5.18
N ALA A 47 14.60 -2.35 4.71
CA ALA A 47 15.37 -2.75 3.56
C ALA A 47 14.88 -2.14 2.25
N TRP A 48 13.62 -1.70 2.21
CA TRP A 48 13.09 -0.98 1.06
C TRP A 48 13.65 0.42 1.00
N ARG A 49 13.84 0.91 -0.21
CA ARG A 49 14.24 2.30 -0.43
C ARG A 49 13.00 3.10 -0.77
N VAL A 50 12.68 4.06 0.09
CA VAL A 50 11.50 4.90 -0.06
C VAL A 50 11.95 6.35 -0.15
N PRO A 51 11.60 7.08 -1.22
CA PRO A 51 11.97 8.49 -1.31
C PRO A 51 11.22 9.32 -0.28
N ASN A 52 11.72 10.52 -0.01
CA ASN A 52 11.09 11.41 0.95
C ASN A 52 9.72 11.90 0.52
N THR A 53 9.48 11.92 -0.77
CA THR A 53 8.19 12.33 -1.33
C THR A 53 7.79 11.36 -2.44
N VAL A 54 6.50 11.09 -2.52
CA VAL A 54 5.93 10.27 -3.57
C VAL A 54 4.79 11.09 -4.18
N ALA A 55 4.86 11.27 -5.50
CA ALA A 55 3.81 12.00 -6.20
C ALA A 55 2.50 11.21 -6.16
N ARG A 56 1.41 11.90 -5.93
CA ARG A 56 0.10 11.23 -5.88
C ARG A 56 -0.26 10.54 -7.19
N ARG A 57 0.23 11.05 -8.33
CA ARG A 57 -0.01 10.43 -9.64
C ARG A 57 0.75 9.12 -9.81
N ALA A 58 1.73 8.86 -8.97
CA ALA A 58 2.48 7.61 -9.01
C ALA A 58 1.79 6.49 -8.24
N VAL A 59 0.67 6.78 -7.60
CA VAL A 59 -0.03 5.82 -6.76
C VAL A 59 -1.47 5.70 -7.23
N TRP A 60 -1.95 4.47 -7.29
CA TRP A 60 -3.34 4.16 -7.58
C TRP A 60 -3.98 3.49 -6.38
N ILE A 61 -5.19 3.94 -6.05
CA ILE A 61 -6.08 3.22 -5.14
C ILE A 61 -7.24 2.77 -6.00
N ASP A 62 -7.25 1.49 -6.33
CA ASP A 62 -8.14 0.91 -7.32
C ASP A 62 -8.02 1.66 -8.67
N THR A 63 -8.98 2.46 -9.04
CA THR A 63 -9.00 3.18 -10.31
C THR A 63 -8.74 4.66 -10.18
N SER A 64 -8.40 5.14 -8.98
CA SER A 64 -8.22 6.57 -8.72
C SER A 64 -6.89 6.85 -8.06
N HIS A 65 -6.38 8.05 -8.27
CA HIS A 65 -5.23 8.52 -7.52
C HIS A 65 -5.69 9.03 -6.15
N PRO A 66 -4.84 8.94 -5.12
CA PRO A 66 -5.18 9.55 -3.83
C PRO A 66 -5.21 11.06 -3.94
N ASP A 67 -5.91 11.71 -3.01
CA ASP A 67 -5.90 13.17 -2.92
C ASP A 67 -4.59 13.72 -2.39
N ALA A 68 -3.94 12.97 -1.51
CA ALA A 68 -2.66 13.37 -0.94
C ALA A 68 -1.84 12.14 -0.58
N VAL A 69 -0.53 12.28 -0.65
CA VAL A 69 0.42 11.26 -0.26
C VAL A 69 1.46 11.92 0.64
N THR A 70 1.66 11.33 1.81
CA THR A 70 2.72 11.77 2.71
C THR A 70 3.64 10.60 3.01
N VAL A 71 4.92 10.89 3.17
CA VAL A 71 5.92 9.88 3.48
C VAL A 71 6.59 10.26 4.79
N SER A 72 6.61 9.32 5.72
CA SER A 72 7.33 9.46 6.96
C SER A 72 8.18 8.22 7.14
N ARG A 73 9.48 8.37 6.93
CA ARG A 73 10.43 7.26 6.95
C ARG A 73 10.02 6.21 5.91
N HIS A 74 9.58 5.03 6.33
CA HIS A 74 9.19 3.95 5.45
C HIS A 74 7.67 3.74 5.42
N THR A 75 6.92 4.69 5.94
CA THR A 75 5.46 4.65 5.92
C THR A 75 4.93 5.67 4.93
N VAL A 76 4.15 5.20 3.98
CA VAL A 76 3.49 6.03 2.99
C VAL A 76 2.01 6.08 3.34
N THR A 77 1.51 7.28 3.62
CA THR A 77 0.12 7.48 4.00
C THR A 77 -0.63 8.11 2.84
N LEU A 78 -1.74 7.48 2.46
CA LEU A 78 -2.55 7.87 1.34
C LEU A 78 -3.91 8.37 1.84
N GLN A 79 -4.33 9.52 1.32
CA GLN A 79 -5.69 10.01 1.54
C GLN A 79 -6.53 9.62 0.33
N PRO A 80 -7.47 8.67 0.48
CA PRO A 80 -8.29 8.25 -0.64
C PRO A 80 -9.20 9.38 -1.09
N ARG A 81 -9.47 9.40 -2.38
CA ARG A 81 -10.41 10.32 -2.97
C ARG A 81 -11.80 9.72 -2.84
N THR A 82 -12.51 10.06 -1.78
CA THR A 82 -13.82 9.53 -1.52
C THR A 82 -14.82 10.64 -1.19
N PRO A 83 -16.10 10.43 -1.46
CA PRO A 83 -17.10 11.39 -1.06
C PRO A 83 -17.10 11.58 0.44
N THR A 84 -17.16 12.83 0.87
CA THR A 84 -17.21 13.16 2.28
C THR A 84 -18.61 12.87 2.82
N GLY A 85 -18.66 12.36 4.02
CA GLY A 85 -19.94 12.11 4.70
C GLY A 85 -20.64 10.84 4.30
N THR A 86 -20.04 10.05 3.38
CA THR A 86 -20.62 8.76 3.01
C THR A 86 -19.82 7.63 3.62
N CYS A 87 -20.48 6.51 3.79
CA CYS A 87 -19.79 5.30 4.20
C CYS A 87 -19.11 4.71 2.99
N THR A 88 -17.78 4.68 3.00
CA THR A 88 -17.02 4.24 1.86
C THR A 88 -16.78 2.74 1.84
N MET A 89 -17.10 2.07 2.92
CA MET A 89 -16.76 0.67 3.08
C MET A 89 -17.97 -0.08 3.59
N ILE A 90 -18.90 -0.34 2.70
CA ILE A 90 -20.19 -0.90 3.06
C ILE A 90 -20.37 -2.36 2.65
N ALA A 91 -19.39 -2.95 2.03
CA ALA A 91 -19.48 -4.34 1.60
C ALA A 91 -18.11 -4.97 1.60
N PRO A 92 -18.01 -6.29 1.77
CA PRO A 92 -16.73 -6.96 1.62
C PRO A 92 -16.14 -6.67 0.26
N GLY A 93 -14.84 -6.46 0.22
CA GLY A 93 -14.20 -6.16 -1.03
C GLY A 93 -12.71 -6.07 -0.89
N THR A 94 -12.06 -5.84 -2.03
CA THR A 94 -10.63 -5.72 -2.10
C THR A 94 -10.26 -4.32 -2.52
N ILE A 95 -9.34 -3.72 -1.78
CA ILE A 95 -8.72 -2.46 -2.16
C ILE A 95 -7.32 -2.77 -2.65
N LYS A 96 -7.01 -2.29 -3.85
CA LYS A 96 -5.70 -2.47 -4.45
C LYS A 96 -4.95 -1.15 -4.44
N VAL A 97 -3.79 -1.14 -3.78
CA VAL A 97 -2.89 0.00 -3.78
C VAL A 97 -1.72 -0.34 -4.68
N LYS A 98 -1.48 0.48 -5.68
CA LYS A 98 -0.39 0.23 -6.63
C LYS A 98 0.55 1.42 -6.63
N PHE A 99 1.80 1.16 -6.28
CA PHE A 99 2.88 2.13 -6.46
C PHE A 99 3.54 1.83 -7.78
N THR A 100 3.41 2.74 -8.73
CA THR A 100 4.04 2.59 -10.04
C THR A 100 5.53 2.89 -9.93
N ARG A 101 6.26 2.66 -11.01
CA ARG A 101 7.70 3.00 -11.05
C ARG A 101 7.95 4.48 -10.82
N ALA A 102 6.98 5.32 -11.14
CA ALA A 102 7.08 6.75 -10.90
C ALA A 102 7.16 7.10 -9.41
N ALA A 103 6.75 6.21 -8.53
CA ALA A 103 6.92 6.39 -7.09
C ALA A 103 8.37 6.25 -6.65
N LYS A 104 9.22 5.70 -7.50
CA LYS A 104 10.66 5.57 -7.27
C LYS A 104 11.02 4.74 -6.04
N LEU A 105 10.22 3.72 -5.77
CA LEU A 105 10.56 2.76 -4.73
C LEU A 105 11.69 1.86 -5.22
N GLY A 106 12.53 1.43 -4.30
CA GLY A 106 13.58 0.48 -4.61
C GLY A 106 13.42 -0.78 -3.78
N ASN A 107 13.60 -1.93 -4.43
CA ASN A 107 13.57 -3.20 -3.75
C ASN A 107 14.75 -3.33 -2.79
N PRO A 108 14.64 -4.18 -1.76
CA PRO A 108 15.79 -4.51 -0.92
C PRO A 108 16.94 -5.02 -1.77
N ARG A 109 18.14 -4.70 -1.35
CA ARG A 109 19.35 -5.18 -2.03
C ARG A 109 19.60 -6.66 -1.78
N LYS A 110 19.02 -7.20 -0.75
CA LYS A 110 19.18 -8.58 -0.35
C LYS A 110 17.91 -9.36 -0.68
N ALA A 111 18.09 -10.51 -1.32
CA ALA A 111 16.97 -11.39 -1.56
C ALA A 111 16.44 -11.94 -0.23
N GLY A 112 15.18 -12.24 -0.17
CA GLY A 112 14.58 -12.78 1.02
C GLY A 112 13.09 -12.53 1.07
N ARG A 113 12.52 -12.87 2.20
CA ARG A 113 11.10 -12.69 2.45
C ARG A 113 10.91 -11.55 3.42
N TYR A 114 10.06 -10.63 3.05
CA TYR A 114 9.79 -9.44 3.82
C TYR A 114 8.30 -9.32 4.10
N THR A 115 7.93 -8.50 5.06
CA THR A 115 6.54 -8.25 5.38
C THR A 115 6.23 -6.78 5.21
N VAL A 116 5.20 -6.50 4.41
CA VAL A 116 4.64 -5.16 4.25
C VAL A 116 3.44 -5.05 5.17
N HIS A 117 3.38 -3.99 5.96
CA HIS A 117 2.25 -3.72 6.81
C HIS A 117 1.39 -2.63 6.20
N ALA A 118 0.09 -2.76 6.31
CA ALA A 118 -0.83 -1.76 5.84
C ALA A 118 -1.96 -1.60 6.84
N SER A 119 -2.56 -0.41 6.87
CA SER A 119 -3.72 -0.17 7.71
C SER A 119 -4.72 0.70 6.99
N ILE A 120 -5.99 0.46 7.25
CA ILE A 120 -7.11 1.30 6.82
C ILE A 120 -7.99 1.52 8.04
N GLY A 121 -8.06 2.78 8.49
CA GLY A 121 -8.78 3.06 9.73
C GLY A 121 -8.18 2.26 10.87
N ARG A 122 -8.96 1.35 11.44
CA ARG A 122 -8.52 0.51 12.56
C ARG A 122 -8.15 -0.91 12.14
N GLN A 123 -8.20 -1.21 10.86
CA GLN A 123 -7.86 -2.54 10.36
C GLN A 123 -6.40 -2.58 9.97
N ASP A 124 -5.70 -3.58 10.48
CA ASP A 124 -4.29 -3.79 10.18
C ASP A 124 -4.12 -5.04 9.33
N PHE A 125 -3.18 -4.97 8.41
CA PHE A 125 -2.88 -6.04 7.48
C PHE A 125 -1.39 -6.28 7.43
N SER A 126 -1.01 -7.52 7.17
CA SER A 126 0.39 -7.90 6.92
C SER A 126 0.42 -8.73 5.67
N ALA A 127 1.31 -8.39 4.76
CA ALA A 127 1.44 -9.07 3.49
C ALA A 127 2.89 -9.48 3.26
N PRO A 128 3.14 -10.78 3.04
CA PRO A 128 4.49 -11.20 2.71
C PRO A 128 4.83 -10.81 1.27
N VAL A 129 6.08 -10.46 1.05
CA VAL A 129 6.60 -10.19 -0.28
C VAL A 129 7.95 -10.86 -0.39
N SER A 130 8.16 -11.59 -1.48
CA SER A 130 9.40 -12.30 -1.72
C SER A 130 10.23 -11.56 -2.76
N ILE A 131 11.50 -11.38 -2.47
CA ILE A 131 12.46 -10.76 -3.38
C ILE A 131 13.47 -11.81 -3.78
N LYS A 132 13.60 -12.02 -5.07
CA LYS A 132 14.50 -13.03 -5.63
C LYS A 132 15.90 -12.47 -5.78
N PRO A 133 16.93 -13.32 -5.79
CA PRO A 133 18.28 -12.86 -6.07
C PRO A 133 18.40 -12.20 -7.43
N ALA A 134 19.25 -11.23 -7.49
CA ALA A 134 19.53 -10.53 -8.74
C ALA A 134 20.32 -11.44 -9.70
#